data_62d789f7af21a018b0cad913bf91ec01
#
_entry.id   62d789f7af21a018b0cad913bf91ec01
#
_cell.length_a   1.000
_cell.length_b   1.000
_cell.length_c   1.000
_cell.angle_alpha   90.00
_cell.angle_beta   90.00
_cell.angle_gamma   90.00
#
_symmetry.space_group_name_H-M   'P 1'
#
loop_
_entity.id
_entity.type
_entity.pdbx_description
1 polymer ?
#
loop_
_entity_poly.entity_id
_entity_poly.type
_entity_poly.pdbx_seq_one_letter_code
_entity_poly.pdbx_strand_id
1 'polypeptide(L)'
;MSRRLLAVVMAAAIGIAVVAATAQRGNAAPAGKTQAQKQYTFYLVAGIASDAFYLTMNKGAQAEAKTLGNVKVIYTGSPASFAPNTQIPYLNGAIARKPAAILIAPTDKTALISPIQRAISAGIPVITVDTFISKPIAFSNVSTDNVAGGKAAADALVKAIGGSGDVASISVNPGISTTDQRAQGFAQELKKYPNVKYLGIQYCNDDQTKASNETSALIAGHPNLKGIFAMNVVSGNGVTAAVTSAGKAGVVKLVEFDAGPPQVQALKAGTIDALVAQYPYGIGQKAVQLAYQYVTGHKTGILKHYGTGSAVVTKANVNSAAIKKYLYTP
;
A
#
# COMPACT_ATOMS: atom_id res chain seq x y z
N MET A 1 -66.09 44.94 46.64
CA MET A 1 -65.88 45.81 47.81
C MET A 1 -64.53 46.51 47.61
N SER A 2 -64.61 47.71 47.18
CA SER A 2 -64.28 49.01 47.85
C SER A 2 -62.79 49.14 48.10
N ARG A 3 -62.19 50.06 47.53
CA ARG A 3 -62.09 51.55 47.58
C ARG A 3 -60.61 51.91 47.66
N ARG A 4 -60.14 52.75 46.86
CA ARG A 4 -59.93 54.21 46.71
C ARG A 4 -58.43 54.51 46.83
N LEU A 5 -57.86 55.10 45.76
CA LEU A 5 -57.57 56.51 45.54
C LEU A 5 -56.73 57.18 46.65
N LEU A 6 -55.50 57.62 46.31
CA LEU A 6 -55.21 59.07 46.38
C LEU A 6 -53.91 59.39 45.62
N ALA A 7 -53.99 60.36 44.76
CA ALA A 7 -52.89 61.03 44.09
C ALA A 7 -52.32 62.13 45.02
N VAL A 8 -51.02 62.39 44.96
CA VAL A 8 -50.45 63.71 45.27
C VAL A 8 -49.33 64.02 44.27
N VAL A 9 -49.51 65.16 43.65
CA VAL A 9 -48.60 65.87 42.75
C VAL A 9 -47.61 66.67 43.58
N MET A 10 -46.33 66.78 43.18
CA MET A 10 -45.47 68.02 43.23
C MET A 10 -44.11 67.69 42.60
N ALA A 11 -43.86 68.25 41.46
CA ALA A 11 -43.10 69.44 41.11
C ALA A 11 -41.56 69.33 41.20
N ALA A 12 -41.01 69.28 40.01
CA ALA A 12 -39.85 69.96 39.45
C ALA A 12 -38.59 70.22 40.30
N ALA A 13 -37.48 69.70 39.85
CA ALA A 13 -36.22 70.42 39.78
C ALA A 13 -35.33 69.82 38.65
N ILE A 14 -35.00 70.67 37.69
CA ILE A 14 -34.12 70.42 36.56
C ILE A 14 -32.70 70.46 37.06
N GLY A 15 -32.01 69.32 37.07
CA GLY A 15 -30.59 69.24 37.28
C GLY A 15 -29.89 68.68 36.04
N ILE A 16 -29.32 69.53 35.18
CA ILE A 16 -28.49 69.13 34.04
C ILE A 16 -27.17 68.60 34.59
N ALA A 17 -27.01 67.28 34.66
CA ALA A 17 -25.72 66.64 34.87
C ALA A 17 -25.14 66.26 33.50
N VAL A 18 -24.13 66.99 33.05
CA VAL A 18 -23.28 66.64 31.91
C VAL A 18 -22.43 65.43 32.32
N VAL A 19 -22.83 64.26 31.89
CA VAL A 19 -21.99 63.08 32.04
C VAL A 19 -21.03 63.04 30.83
N ALA A 20 -19.77 63.40 31.07
CA ALA A 20 -18.70 63.20 30.09
C ALA A 20 -18.48 61.69 29.93
N ALA A 21 -18.95 61.13 28.81
CA ALA A 21 -18.65 59.78 28.42
C ALA A 21 -17.19 59.72 27.98
N THR A 22 -16.30 59.26 28.87
CA THR A 22 -14.95 58.84 28.53
C THR A 22 -15.09 57.54 27.67
N ALA A 23 -14.98 57.66 26.36
CA ALA A 23 -14.84 56.53 25.49
C ALA A 23 -13.52 55.79 25.83
N GLN A 24 -13.61 54.71 26.63
CA GLN A 24 -12.55 53.73 26.75
C GLN A 24 -12.34 53.08 25.37
N ARG A 25 -11.33 53.57 24.64
CA ARG A 25 -10.79 52.86 23.48
C ARG A 25 -10.21 51.55 24.03
N GLY A 26 -11.00 50.50 24.00
CA GLY A 26 -10.49 49.13 24.18
C GLY A 26 -9.44 48.87 23.09
N ASN A 27 -8.19 48.75 23.51
CA ASN A 27 -7.14 48.19 22.68
C ASN A 27 -7.57 46.74 22.35
N ALA A 28 -8.26 46.57 21.18
CA ALA A 28 -8.38 45.27 20.58
C ALA A 28 -6.94 44.83 20.27
N ALA A 29 -6.45 43.84 21.01
CA ALA A 29 -5.21 43.15 20.66
C ALA A 29 -5.27 42.74 19.19
N PRO A 30 -4.23 42.98 18.39
CA PRO A 30 -4.23 42.57 17.00
C PRO A 30 -4.50 41.07 16.97
N ALA A 31 -5.58 40.65 16.28
CA ALA A 31 -5.86 39.25 16.01
C ALA A 31 -4.58 38.67 15.44
N GLY A 32 -3.94 37.76 16.20
CA GLY A 32 -2.71 37.13 15.79
C GLY A 32 -2.89 36.56 14.41
N LYS A 33 -2.09 37.01 13.46
CA LYS A 33 -2.03 36.42 12.12
C LYS A 33 -1.77 34.95 12.31
N THR A 34 -2.76 34.10 12.14
CA THR A 34 -2.60 32.66 12.12
C THR A 34 -1.59 32.39 11.00
N GLN A 35 -0.36 32.07 11.36
CA GLN A 35 0.70 31.81 10.43
C GLN A 35 0.22 30.65 9.56
N ALA A 36 0.01 30.87 8.25
CA ALA A 36 -0.48 29.85 7.35
C ALA A 36 0.43 28.62 7.46
N GLN A 37 -0.14 27.49 7.88
CA GLN A 37 0.60 26.26 8.07
C GLN A 37 1.28 25.87 6.75
N LYS A 38 2.61 25.62 6.79
CA LYS A 38 3.37 25.24 5.60
C LYS A 38 2.76 24.00 4.96
N GLN A 39 2.40 24.09 3.69
CA GLN A 39 1.86 23.00 2.89
C GLN A 39 2.99 22.14 2.30
N TYR A 40 2.85 20.83 2.35
CA TYR A 40 3.78 19.87 1.77
C TYR A 40 3.11 19.11 0.64
N THR A 41 3.79 18.98 -0.51
CA THR A 41 3.35 18.12 -1.60
C THR A 41 4.27 16.91 -1.67
N PHE A 42 3.68 15.71 -1.61
CA PHE A 42 4.37 14.44 -1.80
C PHE A 42 3.92 13.80 -3.10
N TYR A 43 4.82 13.16 -3.80
CA TYR A 43 4.48 12.31 -4.95
C TYR A 43 4.56 10.85 -4.55
N LEU A 44 3.49 10.09 -4.84
CA LEU A 44 3.48 8.64 -4.75
C LEU A 44 3.57 8.07 -6.16
N VAL A 45 4.76 7.55 -6.51
CA VAL A 45 5.06 6.96 -7.83
C VAL A 45 4.89 5.45 -7.74
N ALA A 46 3.77 4.96 -8.26
CA ALA A 46 3.40 3.54 -8.25
C ALA A 46 4.22 2.70 -9.24
N GLY A 47 4.27 1.40 -9.02
CA GLY A 47 4.78 0.44 -10.01
C GLY A 47 3.85 0.34 -11.22
N ILE A 48 2.56 0.04 -10.99
CA ILE A 48 1.48 0.13 -11.97
C ILE A 48 0.34 0.93 -11.35
N ALA A 49 0.01 2.07 -11.95
CA ALA A 49 -0.96 3.00 -11.36
C ALA A 49 -2.41 2.48 -11.34
N SER A 50 -2.77 1.55 -12.22
CA SER A 50 -4.11 0.94 -12.29
C SER A 50 -4.28 -0.30 -11.39
N ASP A 51 -3.19 -0.83 -10.83
CA ASP A 51 -3.24 -2.03 -10.00
C ASP A 51 -3.97 -1.78 -8.67
N ALA A 52 -4.86 -2.69 -8.29
CA ALA A 52 -5.66 -2.63 -7.07
C ALA A 52 -4.82 -2.48 -5.79
N PHE A 53 -3.61 -3.07 -5.76
CA PHE A 53 -2.65 -2.94 -4.67
C PHE A 53 -2.21 -1.47 -4.51
N TYR A 54 -1.72 -0.84 -5.59
CA TYR A 54 -1.26 0.55 -5.54
C TYR A 54 -2.40 1.55 -5.36
N LEU A 55 -3.58 1.29 -5.91
CA LEU A 55 -4.79 2.09 -5.66
C LEU A 55 -5.17 2.06 -4.17
N THR A 56 -5.12 0.87 -3.54
CA THR A 56 -5.37 0.72 -2.09
C THR A 56 -4.29 1.40 -1.26
N MET A 57 -3.02 1.33 -1.68
CA MET A 57 -1.91 2.06 -1.05
C MET A 57 -2.11 3.57 -1.12
N ASN A 58 -2.54 4.07 -2.28
CA ASN A 58 -2.87 5.48 -2.44
C ASN A 58 -4.00 5.92 -1.51
N LYS A 59 -5.05 5.11 -1.32
CA LYS A 59 -6.11 5.41 -0.34
C LYS A 59 -5.55 5.59 1.07
N GLY A 60 -4.62 4.73 1.49
CA GLY A 60 -3.94 4.87 2.77
C GLY A 60 -3.11 6.16 2.87
N ALA A 61 -2.36 6.47 1.80
CA ALA A 61 -1.57 7.69 1.71
C ALA A 61 -2.45 8.96 1.76
N GLN A 62 -3.58 8.99 1.04
CA GLN A 62 -4.54 10.10 1.07
C GLN A 62 -5.19 10.26 2.45
N ALA A 63 -5.53 9.14 3.11
CA ALA A 63 -6.11 9.17 4.44
C ALA A 63 -5.16 9.78 5.46
N GLU A 64 -3.87 9.41 5.44
CA GLU A 64 -2.86 9.98 6.31
C GLU A 64 -2.62 11.46 6.01
N ALA A 65 -2.54 11.83 4.73
CA ALA A 65 -2.43 13.23 4.30
C ALA A 65 -3.58 14.09 4.83
N LYS A 66 -4.81 13.55 4.80
CA LYS A 66 -6.00 14.22 5.37
C LYS A 66 -5.89 14.39 6.90
N THR A 67 -5.39 13.38 7.60
CA THR A 67 -5.17 13.44 9.06
C THR A 67 -4.16 14.51 9.42
N LEU A 68 -3.08 14.65 8.65
CA LEU A 68 -2.04 15.67 8.85
C LEU A 68 -2.53 17.09 8.51
N GLY A 69 -3.51 17.24 7.63
CA GLY A 69 -4.19 18.50 7.29
C GLY A 69 -3.40 19.45 6.38
N ASN A 70 -2.08 19.33 6.32
CA ASN A 70 -1.18 20.19 5.54
C ASN A 70 -0.30 19.42 4.55
N VAL A 71 -0.72 18.22 4.17
CA VAL A 71 -0.06 17.37 3.18
C VAL A 71 -0.99 17.13 2.00
N LYS A 72 -0.47 17.26 0.78
CA LYS A 72 -1.12 16.85 -0.45
C LYS A 72 -0.33 15.69 -1.07
N VAL A 73 -0.96 14.56 -1.32
CA VAL A 73 -0.35 13.44 -2.04
C VAL A 73 -0.81 13.49 -3.50
N ILE A 74 0.15 13.46 -4.43
CA ILE A 74 -0.09 13.33 -5.88
C ILE A 74 0.29 11.91 -6.27
N TYR A 75 -0.70 11.12 -6.71
CA TYR A 75 -0.53 9.76 -7.18
C TYR A 75 -0.23 9.74 -8.68
N THR A 76 0.78 8.98 -9.09
CA THR A 76 1.20 8.84 -10.49
C THR A 76 1.94 7.52 -10.73
N GLY A 77 2.13 7.14 -11.99
CA GLY A 77 2.86 5.94 -12.39
C GLY A 77 2.43 5.47 -13.77
N SER A 78 3.13 4.46 -14.29
CA SER A 78 2.73 3.79 -15.54
C SER A 78 1.35 3.14 -15.38
N PRO A 79 0.42 3.31 -16.34
CA PRO A 79 -0.93 2.75 -16.19
C PRO A 79 -0.98 1.23 -16.33
N ALA A 80 -0.05 0.60 -17.06
CA ALA A 80 -0.18 -0.80 -17.45
C ALA A 80 1.14 -1.58 -17.55
N SER A 81 2.27 -1.04 -17.10
CA SER A 81 3.56 -1.73 -17.25
C SER A 81 4.42 -1.59 -16.00
N PHE A 82 4.85 -2.71 -15.47
CA PHE A 82 5.80 -2.80 -14.35
C PHE A 82 7.23 -2.92 -14.90
N ALA A 83 7.72 -1.82 -15.50
CA ALA A 83 9.05 -1.78 -16.11
C ALA A 83 9.76 -0.44 -15.84
N PRO A 84 11.11 -0.43 -15.70
CA PRO A 84 11.87 0.79 -15.42
C PRO A 84 11.69 1.87 -16.48
N ASN A 85 11.73 1.49 -17.75
CA ASN A 85 11.61 2.42 -18.88
C ASN A 85 10.27 3.15 -18.90
N THR A 86 9.20 2.53 -18.43
CA THR A 86 7.88 3.16 -18.32
C THR A 86 7.70 3.94 -17.03
N GLN A 87 8.39 3.59 -15.93
CA GLN A 87 8.29 4.27 -14.65
C GLN A 87 9.17 5.53 -14.55
N ILE A 88 10.39 5.49 -15.13
CA ILE A 88 11.36 6.60 -15.06
C ILE A 88 10.79 7.95 -15.54
N PRO A 89 10.00 8.05 -16.63
CA PRO A 89 9.36 9.30 -17.03
C PRO A 89 8.47 9.92 -15.94
N TYR A 90 7.70 9.12 -15.21
CA TYR A 90 6.85 9.59 -14.11
C TYR A 90 7.67 10.08 -12.92
N LEU A 91 8.76 9.38 -12.59
CA LEU A 91 9.69 9.83 -11.55
C LEU A 91 10.36 11.16 -11.94
N ASN A 92 10.83 11.29 -13.19
CA ASN A 92 11.41 12.53 -13.68
C ASN A 92 10.39 13.69 -13.66
N GLY A 93 9.13 13.42 -14.03
CA GLY A 93 8.04 14.39 -13.93
C GLY A 93 7.79 14.84 -12.49
N ALA A 94 7.84 13.92 -11.53
CA ALA A 94 7.74 14.24 -10.11
C ALA A 94 8.93 15.10 -9.64
N ILE A 95 10.16 14.74 -9.99
CA ILE A 95 11.38 15.51 -9.65
C ILE A 95 11.29 16.95 -10.15
N ALA A 96 10.86 17.15 -11.40
CA ALA A 96 10.72 18.47 -12.01
C ALA A 96 9.75 19.40 -11.24
N ARG A 97 8.80 18.85 -10.51
CA ARG A 97 7.85 19.58 -9.66
C ARG A 97 8.40 19.98 -8.30
N LYS A 98 9.61 19.54 -7.96
CA LYS A 98 10.31 19.84 -6.70
C LYS A 98 9.42 19.60 -5.46
N PRO A 99 8.84 18.41 -5.29
CA PRO A 99 7.98 18.12 -4.15
C PRO A 99 8.77 18.10 -2.84
N ALA A 100 8.07 18.15 -1.72
CA ALA A 100 8.69 18.03 -0.40
C ALA A 100 9.25 16.61 -0.14
N ALA A 101 8.65 15.56 -0.75
CA ALA A 101 9.17 14.20 -0.73
C ALA A 101 8.63 13.38 -1.92
N ILE A 102 9.34 12.31 -2.27
CA ILE A 102 8.89 11.28 -3.22
C ILE A 102 8.80 9.94 -2.49
N LEU A 103 7.63 9.31 -2.59
CA LEU A 103 7.36 7.94 -2.22
C LEU A 103 7.34 7.14 -3.52
N ILE A 104 8.15 6.10 -3.65
CA ILE A 104 8.25 5.35 -4.92
C ILE A 104 8.29 3.85 -4.67
N ALA A 105 7.55 3.09 -5.50
CA ALA A 105 7.66 1.64 -5.62
C ALA A 105 8.57 1.30 -6.83
N PRO A 106 9.89 1.11 -6.63
CA PRO A 106 10.80 0.88 -7.75
C PRO A 106 10.47 -0.42 -8.51
N THR A 107 10.31 -0.34 -9.82
CA THR A 107 10.00 -1.50 -10.68
C THR A 107 11.19 -2.39 -10.96
N ASP A 108 12.40 -1.99 -10.56
CA ASP A 108 13.62 -2.79 -10.60
C ASP A 108 14.60 -2.31 -9.53
N LYS A 109 15.25 -3.25 -8.84
CA LYS A 109 16.15 -2.94 -7.70
C LYS A 109 17.47 -2.27 -8.11
N THR A 110 17.84 -2.34 -9.38
CA THR A 110 19.12 -1.82 -9.91
C THR A 110 18.91 -0.61 -10.84
N ALA A 111 17.99 -0.75 -11.81
CA ALA A 111 17.76 0.28 -12.83
C ALA A 111 17.24 1.60 -12.24
N LEU A 112 16.52 1.56 -11.11
CA LEU A 112 15.98 2.76 -10.45
C LEU A 112 16.98 3.46 -9.52
N ILE A 113 18.18 2.91 -9.28
CA ILE A 113 19.20 3.54 -8.42
C ILE A 113 19.56 4.94 -8.91
N SER A 114 20.00 5.06 -10.17
CA SER A 114 20.42 6.34 -10.76
C SER A 114 19.27 7.36 -10.83
N PRO A 115 18.06 7.01 -11.29
CA PRO A 115 16.90 7.92 -11.22
C PRO A 115 16.57 8.42 -9.81
N ILE A 116 16.58 7.55 -8.81
CA ILE A 116 16.33 7.91 -7.40
C ILE A 116 17.48 8.79 -6.86
N GLN A 117 18.71 8.48 -7.21
CA GLN A 117 19.86 9.33 -6.83
C GLN A 117 19.71 10.75 -7.36
N ARG A 118 19.19 10.95 -8.60
CA ARG A 118 18.93 12.29 -9.13
C ARG A 118 17.92 13.08 -8.28
N ALA A 119 16.84 12.41 -7.79
CA ALA A 119 15.89 13.04 -6.89
C ALA A 119 16.58 13.51 -5.60
N ILE A 120 17.39 12.64 -4.99
CA ILE A 120 18.12 12.93 -3.75
C ILE A 120 19.14 14.06 -3.97
N SER A 121 19.88 14.05 -5.07
CA SER A 121 20.83 15.10 -5.42
C SER A 121 20.17 16.46 -5.71
N ALA A 122 18.87 16.45 -6.10
CA ALA A 122 18.04 17.64 -6.22
C ALA A 122 17.48 18.12 -4.86
N GLY A 123 17.90 17.53 -3.75
CA GLY A 123 17.45 17.88 -2.40
C GLY A 123 16.07 17.31 -2.01
N ILE A 124 15.52 16.38 -2.80
CA ILE A 124 14.21 15.77 -2.55
C ILE A 124 14.42 14.47 -1.77
N PRO A 125 13.93 14.35 -0.52
CA PRO A 125 14.00 13.11 0.22
C PRO A 125 13.13 12.03 -0.45
N VAL A 126 13.68 10.80 -0.53
CA VAL A 126 13.00 9.66 -1.14
C VAL A 126 12.82 8.55 -0.12
N ILE A 127 11.61 8.03 -0.03
CA ILE A 127 11.26 6.79 0.67
C ILE A 127 10.77 5.78 -0.36
N THR A 128 11.26 4.54 -0.27
CA THR A 128 10.72 3.46 -1.09
C THR A 128 9.52 2.80 -0.39
N VAL A 129 8.52 2.40 -1.16
CA VAL A 129 7.32 1.72 -0.69
C VAL A 129 7.15 0.42 -1.47
N ASP A 130 6.60 -0.63 -0.83
CA ASP A 130 6.43 -1.96 -1.41
C ASP A 130 7.77 -2.58 -1.83
N THR A 131 8.28 -2.20 -2.99
CA THR A 131 9.58 -2.61 -3.53
C THR A 131 10.70 -1.67 -3.06
N PHE A 132 11.95 -2.09 -3.22
CA PHE A 132 13.13 -1.31 -2.85
C PHE A 132 14.29 -1.53 -3.83
N ILE A 133 15.27 -0.63 -3.79
CA ILE A 133 16.50 -0.70 -4.59
C ILE A 133 17.64 -1.35 -3.80
N SER A 134 18.59 -1.95 -4.51
CA SER A 134 19.73 -2.65 -3.90
C SER A 134 20.74 -1.74 -3.19
N LYS A 135 20.71 -0.42 -3.46
CA LYS A 135 21.51 0.59 -2.73
C LYS A 135 20.66 1.29 -1.66
N PRO A 136 21.11 1.39 -0.39
CA PRO A 136 20.34 1.99 0.71
C PRO A 136 20.40 3.54 0.69
N ILE A 137 20.15 4.18 -0.46
CA ILE A 137 20.18 5.63 -0.64
C ILE A 137 18.87 6.33 -0.24
N ALA A 138 17.72 5.64 -0.29
CA ALA A 138 16.49 6.14 0.26
C ALA A 138 16.60 6.31 1.79
N PHE A 139 15.92 7.30 2.37
CA PHE A 139 16.00 7.51 3.81
C PHE A 139 15.33 6.40 4.61
N SER A 140 14.30 5.74 4.06
CA SER A 140 13.60 4.60 4.62
C SER A 140 12.94 3.76 3.53
N ASN A 141 12.42 2.59 3.92
CA ASN A 141 11.55 1.71 3.13
C ASN A 141 10.36 1.25 3.98
N VAL A 142 9.17 1.18 3.38
CA VAL A 142 7.99 0.55 3.98
C VAL A 142 7.49 -0.54 3.05
N SER A 143 7.58 -1.80 3.45
CA SER A 143 7.18 -2.94 2.63
C SER A 143 6.61 -4.08 3.48
N THR A 144 5.97 -5.05 2.84
CA THR A 144 5.58 -6.30 3.49
C THR A 144 6.83 -7.11 3.85
N ASP A 145 6.79 -7.88 4.94
CA ASP A 145 7.77 -8.95 5.16
C ASP A 145 7.52 -10.09 4.16
N ASN A 146 8.16 -9.94 2.99
CA ASN A 146 7.95 -10.84 1.86
C ASN A 146 8.58 -12.23 2.07
N VAL A 147 9.64 -12.33 2.88
CA VAL A 147 10.22 -13.64 3.25
C VAL A 147 9.25 -14.41 4.13
N ALA A 148 8.69 -13.77 5.15
CA ALA A 148 7.66 -14.39 5.99
C ALA A 148 6.40 -14.73 5.18
N GLY A 149 5.99 -13.84 4.25
CA GLY A 149 4.87 -14.10 3.35
C GLY A 149 5.10 -15.30 2.42
N GLY A 150 6.31 -15.45 1.87
CA GLY A 150 6.70 -16.62 1.08
C GLY A 150 6.67 -17.92 1.88
N LYS A 151 7.12 -17.91 3.14
CA LYS A 151 7.01 -19.04 4.06
C LYS A 151 5.55 -19.42 4.32
N ALA A 152 4.73 -18.42 4.62
CA ALA A 152 3.30 -18.63 4.84
C ALA A 152 2.58 -19.21 3.60
N ALA A 153 3.01 -18.81 2.40
CA ALA A 153 2.52 -19.40 1.15
C ALA A 153 2.90 -20.89 1.02
N ALA A 154 4.14 -21.26 1.39
CA ALA A 154 4.58 -22.64 1.36
C ALA A 154 3.77 -23.51 2.34
N ASP A 155 3.62 -23.06 3.59
CA ASP A 155 2.84 -23.78 4.61
C ASP A 155 1.37 -23.95 4.16
N ALA A 156 0.77 -22.90 3.60
CA ALA A 156 -0.60 -22.95 3.09
C ALA A 156 -0.74 -23.93 1.91
N LEU A 157 0.22 -23.91 0.96
CA LEU A 157 0.21 -24.80 -0.19
C LEU A 157 0.42 -26.25 0.22
N VAL A 158 1.41 -26.53 1.08
CA VAL A 158 1.69 -27.89 1.58
C VAL A 158 0.47 -28.45 2.32
N LYS A 159 -0.21 -27.62 3.14
CA LYS A 159 -1.45 -28.02 3.78
C LYS A 159 -2.55 -28.33 2.76
N ALA A 160 -2.69 -27.51 1.71
CA ALA A 160 -3.72 -27.69 0.69
C ALA A 160 -3.51 -28.96 -0.15
N ILE A 161 -2.25 -29.35 -0.45
CA ILE A 161 -1.93 -30.58 -1.21
C ILE A 161 -1.88 -31.85 -0.35
N GLY A 162 -2.09 -31.75 0.98
CA GLY A 162 -2.02 -32.91 1.88
C GLY A 162 -0.61 -33.40 2.23
N GLY A 163 0.39 -32.52 2.17
CA GLY A 163 1.76 -32.76 2.66
C GLY A 163 2.71 -33.46 1.67
N SER A 164 2.27 -33.78 0.43
CA SER A 164 3.13 -34.49 -0.54
C SER A 164 2.75 -34.18 -1.99
N GLY A 165 3.71 -34.23 -2.91
CA GLY A 165 3.52 -34.04 -4.34
C GLY A 165 4.41 -32.96 -4.93
N ASP A 166 4.29 -32.74 -6.24
CA ASP A 166 5.06 -31.76 -6.96
C ASP A 166 4.39 -30.39 -6.86
N VAL A 167 5.19 -29.34 -6.59
CA VAL A 167 4.72 -27.95 -6.57
C VAL A 167 5.63 -27.07 -7.43
N ALA A 168 5.05 -26.04 -8.03
CA ALA A 168 5.77 -25.04 -8.81
C ALA A 168 5.42 -23.63 -8.36
N SER A 169 6.13 -22.64 -8.87
CA SER A 169 5.73 -21.24 -8.69
C SER A 169 5.83 -20.44 -9.98
N ILE A 170 4.94 -19.44 -10.09
CA ILE A 170 4.94 -18.45 -11.16
C ILE A 170 5.27 -17.10 -10.56
N SER A 171 6.28 -16.42 -11.11
CA SER A 171 6.78 -15.12 -10.66
C SER A 171 6.89 -14.14 -11.82
N VAL A 172 7.14 -12.88 -11.51
CA VAL A 172 7.27 -11.79 -12.48
C VAL A 172 8.57 -11.90 -13.28
N ASN A 173 9.65 -11.38 -12.74
CA ASN A 173 11.01 -11.41 -13.29
C ASN A 173 12.01 -11.51 -12.15
N PRO A 174 13.21 -12.06 -12.39
CA PRO A 174 14.31 -11.93 -11.45
C PRO A 174 14.66 -10.45 -11.25
N GLY A 175 15.04 -10.07 -10.03
CA GLY A 175 15.49 -8.69 -9.75
C GLY A 175 14.40 -7.75 -9.21
N ILE A 176 13.17 -8.23 -9.05
CA ILE A 176 12.13 -7.51 -8.31
C ILE A 176 12.25 -7.88 -6.83
N SER A 177 12.54 -6.89 -5.98
CA SER A 177 12.91 -7.12 -4.59
C SER A 177 11.88 -7.95 -3.79
N THR A 178 10.60 -7.71 -4.00
CA THR A 178 9.51 -8.37 -3.28
C THR A 178 9.32 -9.81 -3.71
N THR A 179 9.23 -10.07 -5.02
CA THR A 179 9.02 -11.43 -5.54
C THR A 179 10.26 -12.30 -5.35
N ASP A 180 11.49 -11.74 -5.43
CA ASP A 180 12.73 -12.45 -5.07
C ASP A 180 12.67 -12.93 -3.60
N GLN A 181 12.19 -12.07 -2.67
CA GLN A 181 12.04 -12.42 -1.25
C GLN A 181 10.92 -13.45 -1.01
N ARG A 182 9.78 -13.34 -1.73
CA ARG A 182 8.71 -14.36 -1.67
C ARG A 182 9.22 -15.72 -2.13
N ALA A 183 9.95 -15.75 -3.24
CA ALA A 183 10.60 -16.97 -3.75
C ALA A 183 11.59 -17.56 -2.74
N GLN A 184 12.43 -16.70 -2.14
CA GLN A 184 13.38 -17.12 -1.09
C GLN A 184 12.64 -17.76 0.09
N GLY A 185 11.63 -17.08 0.63
CA GLY A 185 10.85 -17.58 1.78
C GLY A 185 10.16 -18.90 1.46
N PHE A 186 9.52 -19.00 0.29
CA PHE A 186 8.83 -20.19 -0.17
C PHE A 186 9.78 -21.39 -0.29
N ALA A 187 10.91 -21.22 -0.99
CA ALA A 187 11.89 -22.29 -1.16
C ALA A 187 12.58 -22.71 0.17
N GLN A 188 12.81 -21.75 1.08
CA GLN A 188 13.35 -22.06 2.42
C GLN A 188 12.37 -22.91 3.23
N GLU A 189 11.09 -22.57 3.22
CA GLU A 189 10.08 -23.26 4.01
C GLU A 189 9.83 -24.67 3.49
N LEU A 190 9.78 -24.86 2.16
CA LEU A 190 9.59 -26.17 1.54
C LEU A 190 10.64 -27.21 1.95
N LYS A 191 11.85 -26.79 2.36
CA LYS A 191 12.88 -27.72 2.86
C LYS A 191 12.46 -28.51 4.11
N LYS A 192 11.44 -28.03 4.83
CA LYS A 192 10.87 -28.74 5.98
C LYS A 192 9.95 -29.90 5.58
N TYR A 193 9.58 -29.99 4.31
CA TYR A 193 8.60 -30.94 3.77
C TYR A 193 9.23 -31.89 2.75
N PRO A 194 9.91 -32.96 3.22
CA PRO A 194 10.70 -33.85 2.35
C PRO A 194 9.88 -34.57 1.28
N ASN A 195 8.57 -34.73 1.48
CA ASN A 195 7.68 -35.37 0.53
C ASN A 195 7.11 -34.41 -0.53
N VAL A 196 7.51 -33.12 -0.49
CA VAL A 196 7.12 -32.11 -1.46
C VAL A 196 8.29 -31.79 -2.38
N LYS A 197 8.13 -32.06 -3.68
CA LYS A 197 9.14 -31.75 -4.69
C LYS A 197 8.87 -30.37 -5.29
N TYR A 198 9.81 -29.45 -5.14
CA TYR A 198 9.74 -28.14 -5.75
C TYR A 198 10.32 -28.16 -7.17
N LEU A 199 9.50 -27.87 -8.17
CA LEU A 199 9.86 -27.86 -9.60
C LEU A 199 10.55 -26.55 -10.04
N GLY A 200 10.61 -25.55 -9.14
CA GLY A 200 11.23 -24.25 -9.42
C GLY A 200 10.23 -23.18 -9.86
N ILE A 201 10.77 -22.10 -10.42
CA ILE A 201 10.03 -20.88 -10.78
C ILE A 201 9.93 -20.76 -12.29
N GLN A 202 8.74 -20.45 -12.80
CA GLN A 202 8.54 -19.93 -14.15
C GLN A 202 8.29 -18.41 -14.09
N TYR A 203 8.79 -17.68 -15.09
CA TYR A 203 8.72 -16.22 -15.11
C TYR A 203 7.78 -15.72 -16.20
N CYS A 204 6.74 -14.98 -15.79
CA CYS A 204 5.69 -14.52 -16.71
C CYS A 204 5.89 -13.07 -17.20
N ASN A 205 6.93 -12.35 -16.79
CA ASN A 205 7.21 -10.95 -17.18
C ASN A 205 6.07 -9.98 -16.82
N ASP A 206 5.33 -10.27 -15.74
CA ASP A 206 4.12 -9.54 -15.33
C ASP A 206 3.04 -9.52 -16.44
N ASP A 207 2.95 -10.58 -17.23
CA ASP A 207 1.99 -10.79 -18.30
C ASP A 207 1.08 -11.97 -17.95
N GLN A 208 -0.23 -11.70 -17.87
CA GLN A 208 -1.24 -12.68 -17.48
C GLN A 208 -1.34 -13.84 -18.51
N THR A 209 -1.22 -13.54 -19.81
CA THR A 209 -1.28 -14.55 -20.86
C THR A 209 -0.08 -15.47 -20.76
N LYS A 210 1.11 -14.91 -20.56
CA LYS A 210 2.31 -15.71 -20.37
C LYS A 210 2.22 -16.56 -19.08
N ALA A 211 1.71 -16.02 -17.98
CA ALA A 211 1.48 -16.79 -16.75
C ALA A 211 0.54 -18.00 -17.00
N SER A 212 -0.52 -17.78 -17.80
CA SER A 212 -1.44 -18.85 -18.21
C SER A 212 -0.75 -19.91 -19.07
N ASN A 213 0.08 -19.50 -20.03
CA ASN A 213 0.83 -20.43 -20.92
C ASN A 213 1.84 -21.25 -20.12
N GLU A 214 2.64 -20.62 -19.25
CA GLU A 214 3.61 -21.32 -18.38
C GLU A 214 2.89 -22.31 -17.44
N THR A 215 1.73 -21.93 -16.91
CA THR A 215 0.92 -22.83 -16.08
C THR A 215 0.39 -24.02 -16.86
N SER A 216 -0.10 -23.81 -18.08
CA SER A 216 -0.57 -24.87 -18.97
C SER A 216 0.56 -25.85 -19.30
N ALA A 217 1.76 -25.34 -19.57
CA ALA A 217 2.96 -26.16 -19.80
C ALA A 217 3.34 -26.98 -18.57
N LEU A 218 3.28 -26.40 -17.37
CA LEU A 218 3.51 -27.12 -16.10
C LEU A 218 2.50 -28.27 -15.91
N ILE A 219 1.22 -28.01 -16.15
CA ILE A 219 0.16 -29.02 -16.02
C ILE A 219 0.38 -30.17 -17.01
N ALA A 220 0.75 -29.87 -18.26
CA ALA A 220 0.99 -30.87 -19.29
C ALA A 220 2.28 -31.69 -19.05
N GLY A 221 3.36 -31.02 -18.61
CA GLY A 221 4.67 -31.63 -18.42
C GLY A 221 4.84 -32.38 -17.09
N HIS A 222 3.99 -32.14 -16.11
CA HIS A 222 4.13 -32.68 -14.76
C HIS A 222 2.83 -33.34 -14.27
N PRO A 223 2.57 -34.61 -14.59
CA PRO A 223 1.33 -35.30 -14.20
C PRO A 223 1.10 -35.37 -12.68
N ASN A 224 2.18 -35.29 -11.89
CA ASN A 224 2.15 -35.29 -10.42
C ASN A 224 2.04 -33.88 -9.81
N LEU A 225 1.84 -32.83 -10.62
CA LEU A 225 1.68 -31.46 -10.12
C LEU A 225 0.43 -31.36 -9.22
N LYS A 226 0.65 -31.03 -7.95
CA LYS A 226 -0.40 -30.90 -6.93
C LYS A 226 -0.70 -29.47 -6.56
N GLY A 227 0.26 -28.54 -6.76
CA GLY A 227 0.04 -27.18 -6.35
C GLY A 227 0.93 -26.16 -7.05
N ILE A 228 0.42 -24.92 -7.12
CA ILE A 228 1.14 -23.78 -7.71
C ILE A 228 1.05 -22.60 -6.74
N PHE A 229 2.18 -21.92 -6.52
CA PHE A 229 2.26 -20.64 -5.84
C PHE A 229 2.47 -19.53 -6.87
N ALA A 230 1.49 -18.62 -7.01
CA ALA A 230 1.60 -17.41 -7.82
C ALA A 230 2.02 -16.22 -6.95
N MET A 231 3.07 -15.49 -7.36
CA MET A 231 3.78 -14.56 -6.48
C MET A 231 3.24 -13.12 -6.50
N ASN A 232 2.28 -12.80 -7.38
CA ASN A 232 1.59 -11.50 -7.42
C ASN A 232 0.22 -11.60 -8.11
N VAL A 233 -0.54 -10.49 -8.15
CA VAL A 233 -1.89 -10.42 -8.76
C VAL A 233 -1.89 -10.90 -10.21
N VAL A 234 -0.94 -10.42 -11.03
CA VAL A 234 -0.92 -10.71 -12.48
C VAL A 234 -0.62 -12.17 -12.75
N SER A 235 0.40 -12.72 -12.08
CA SER A 235 0.70 -14.16 -12.18
C SER A 235 -0.46 -15.01 -11.65
N GLY A 236 -1.11 -14.60 -10.54
CA GLY A 236 -2.27 -15.29 -9.97
C GLY A 236 -3.44 -15.37 -10.92
N ASN A 237 -3.82 -14.25 -11.53
CA ASN A 237 -4.91 -14.24 -12.52
C ASN A 237 -4.65 -15.20 -13.70
N GLY A 238 -3.40 -15.25 -14.17
CA GLY A 238 -3.00 -16.16 -15.25
C GLY A 238 -3.04 -17.64 -14.84
N VAL A 239 -2.51 -17.94 -13.64
CA VAL A 239 -2.53 -19.29 -13.06
C VAL A 239 -3.96 -19.79 -12.87
N THR A 240 -4.80 -18.97 -12.23
CA THR A 240 -6.22 -19.30 -12.01
C THR A 240 -6.96 -19.55 -13.33
N ALA A 241 -6.73 -18.74 -14.36
CA ALA A 241 -7.32 -18.92 -15.66
C ALA A 241 -6.90 -20.26 -16.33
N ALA A 242 -5.60 -20.58 -16.31
CA ALA A 242 -5.07 -21.81 -16.89
C ALA A 242 -5.60 -23.08 -16.18
N VAL A 243 -5.57 -23.08 -14.84
CA VAL A 243 -6.06 -24.21 -14.04
C VAL A 243 -7.56 -24.44 -14.28
N THR A 244 -8.33 -23.36 -14.39
CA THR A 244 -9.77 -23.44 -14.71
C THR A 244 -10.00 -23.99 -16.11
N SER A 245 -9.30 -23.46 -17.11
CA SER A 245 -9.43 -23.90 -18.51
C SER A 245 -9.01 -25.35 -18.73
N ALA A 246 -8.03 -25.84 -17.95
CA ALA A 246 -7.59 -27.23 -17.96
C ALA A 246 -8.53 -28.19 -17.21
N GLY A 247 -9.61 -27.69 -16.60
CA GLY A 247 -10.51 -28.51 -15.76
C GLY A 247 -9.84 -29.05 -14.50
N LYS A 248 -8.78 -28.38 -14.01
CA LYS A 248 -7.98 -28.80 -12.85
C LYS A 248 -8.30 -28.02 -11.58
N ALA A 249 -9.31 -27.16 -11.58
CA ALA A 249 -9.76 -26.45 -10.39
C ALA A 249 -10.10 -27.43 -9.25
N GLY A 250 -9.54 -27.20 -8.05
CA GLY A 250 -9.67 -28.09 -6.92
C GLY A 250 -8.79 -29.35 -6.95
N VAL A 251 -8.22 -29.71 -8.10
CA VAL A 251 -7.24 -30.81 -8.25
C VAL A 251 -5.82 -30.30 -8.07
N VAL A 252 -5.43 -29.27 -8.85
CA VAL A 252 -4.21 -28.51 -8.62
C VAL A 252 -4.54 -27.38 -7.65
N LYS A 253 -3.90 -27.40 -6.49
CA LYS A 253 -4.12 -26.43 -5.40
C LYS A 253 -3.42 -25.12 -5.68
N LEU A 254 -4.11 -24.01 -5.43
CA LEU A 254 -3.59 -22.68 -5.71
C LEU A 254 -3.42 -21.88 -4.43
N VAL A 255 -2.21 -21.38 -4.22
CA VAL A 255 -1.93 -20.31 -3.27
C VAL A 255 -1.39 -19.12 -4.04
N GLU A 256 -1.96 -17.94 -3.82
CA GLU A 256 -1.56 -16.74 -4.51
C GLU A 256 -1.16 -15.66 -3.53
N PHE A 257 -0.21 -14.84 -3.90
CA PHE A 257 0.09 -13.62 -3.17
C PHE A 257 -0.89 -12.52 -3.60
N ASP A 258 -1.17 -11.60 -2.67
CA ASP A 258 -2.12 -10.50 -2.82
C ASP A 258 -3.60 -10.91 -2.54
N ALA A 259 -4.50 -9.92 -2.59
CA ALA A 259 -5.93 -10.10 -2.36
C ALA A 259 -6.75 -9.10 -3.19
N GLY A 260 -6.45 -9.03 -4.48
CA GLY A 260 -7.23 -8.24 -5.45
C GLY A 260 -8.65 -8.80 -5.61
N PRO A 261 -9.60 -7.97 -6.11
CA PRO A 261 -11.00 -8.40 -6.23
C PRO A 261 -11.20 -9.70 -7.01
N PRO A 262 -10.54 -9.96 -8.16
CA PRO A 262 -10.66 -11.25 -8.86
C PRO A 262 -10.16 -12.43 -8.04
N GLN A 263 -9.02 -12.29 -7.34
CA GLN A 263 -8.46 -13.33 -6.47
C GLN A 263 -9.40 -13.66 -5.31
N VAL A 264 -9.99 -12.65 -4.67
CA VAL A 264 -10.98 -12.83 -3.59
C VAL A 264 -12.24 -13.55 -4.10
N GLN A 265 -12.70 -13.24 -5.31
CA GLN A 265 -13.83 -13.95 -5.94
C GLN A 265 -13.47 -15.42 -6.20
N ALA A 266 -12.32 -15.71 -6.78
CA ALA A 266 -11.84 -17.07 -7.05
C ALA A 266 -11.62 -17.88 -5.77
N LEU A 267 -11.13 -17.25 -4.68
CA LEU A 267 -11.04 -17.85 -3.35
C LEU A 267 -12.43 -18.24 -2.81
N LYS A 268 -13.40 -17.34 -2.90
CA LYS A 268 -14.80 -17.60 -2.45
C LYS A 268 -15.46 -18.71 -3.26
N ALA A 269 -15.18 -18.75 -4.56
CA ALA A 269 -15.63 -19.82 -5.46
C ALA A 269 -14.96 -21.17 -5.18
N GLY A 270 -13.77 -21.17 -4.54
CA GLY A 270 -12.99 -22.38 -4.24
C GLY A 270 -12.02 -22.80 -5.34
N THR A 271 -11.76 -21.93 -6.31
CA THR A 271 -10.70 -22.11 -7.32
C THR A 271 -9.33 -21.88 -6.72
N ILE A 272 -9.19 -20.91 -5.82
CA ILE A 272 -7.98 -20.64 -5.04
C ILE A 272 -8.19 -21.20 -3.64
N ASP A 273 -7.17 -21.85 -3.07
CA ASP A 273 -7.21 -22.45 -1.73
C ASP A 273 -6.83 -21.46 -0.63
N ALA A 274 -5.84 -20.58 -0.90
CA ALA A 274 -5.46 -19.50 0.02
C ALA A 274 -4.82 -18.32 -0.70
N LEU A 275 -4.95 -17.12 -0.10
CA LEU A 275 -4.22 -15.91 -0.49
C LEU A 275 -3.29 -15.50 0.64
N VAL A 276 -2.09 -15.01 0.30
CA VAL A 276 -1.22 -14.30 1.23
C VAL A 276 -1.39 -12.80 0.97
N ALA A 277 -2.30 -12.21 1.71
CA ALA A 277 -2.72 -10.83 1.51
C ALA A 277 -1.80 -9.85 2.23
N GLN A 278 -1.38 -8.80 1.56
CA GLN A 278 -0.58 -7.69 2.09
C GLN A 278 -1.47 -6.63 2.76
N TYR A 279 -0.85 -5.60 3.36
CA TYR A 279 -1.56 -4.46 3.93
C TYR A 279 -1.16 -3.14 3.22
N PRO A 280 -1.50 -2.98 1.91
CA PRO A 280 -1.08 -1.83 1.12
C PRO A 280 -1.59 -0.49 1.67
N TYR A 281 -2.80 -0.44 2.21
CA TYR A 281 -3.32 0.75 2.88
C TYR A 281 -2.38 1.22 4.00
N GLY A 282 -1.92 0.31 4.86
CA GLY A 282 -0.97 0.62 5.94
C GLY A 282 0.42 1.01 5.43
N ILE A 283 0.87 0.45 4.30
CA ILE A 283 2.13 0.87 3.65
C ILE A 283 2.01 2.34 3.25
N GLY A 284 0.92 2.73 2.58
CA GLY A 284 0.68 4.12 2.15
C GLY A 284 0.61 5.10 3.32
N GLN A 285 -0.16 4.76 4.37
CA GLN A 285 -0.25 5.58 5.58
C GLN A 285 1.14 5.78 6.22
N LYS A 286 1.85 4.68 6.48
CA LYS A 286 3.15 4.73 7.16
C LYS A 286 4.17 5.52 6.36
N ALA A 287 4.20 5.37 5.04
CA ALA A 287 5.14 6.10 4.19
C ALA A 287 4.91 7.62 4.22
N VAL A 288 3.64 8.07 4.18
CA VAL A 288 3.30 9.51 4.31
C VAL A 288 3.69 10.04 5.69
N GLN A 289 3.41 9.28 6.75
CA GLN A 289 3.79 9.63 8.12
C GLN A 289 5.31 9.84 8.25
N LEU A 290 6.11 8.89 7.73
CA LEU A 290 7.58 8.97 7.77
C LEU A 290 8.12 10.11 6.90
N ALA A 291 7.54 10.34 5.72
CA ALA A 291 7.91 11.45 4.87
C ALA A 291 7.62 12.79 5.56
N TYR A 292 6.47 12.92 6.22
CA TYR A 292 6.12 14.10 7.00
C TYR A 292 7.09 14.34 8.17
N GLN A 293 7.39 13.30 8.95
CA GLN A 293 8.40 13.39 10.01
C GLN A 293 9.75 13.88 9.47
N TYR A 294 10.17 13.31 8.32
CA TYR A 294 11.45 13.68 7.71
C TYR A 294 11.50 15.15 7.29
N VAL A 295 10.48 15.66 6.60
CA VAL A 295 10.46 17.04 6.06
C VAL A 295 10.18 18.10 7.11
N THR A 296 9.62 17.73 8.26
CA THR A 296 9.40 18.62 9.41
C THR A 296 10.58 18.60 10.39
N GLY A 297 11.66 17.89 10.08
CA GLY A 297 12.89 17.87 10.91
C GLY A 297 12.95 16.77 11.96
N HIS A 298 11.90 15.98 12.15
CA HIS A 298 11.82 14.87 13.11
C HIS A 298 12.45 13.59 12.55
N LYS A 299 13.73 13.64 12.20
CA LYS A 299 14.45 12.54 11.54
C LYS A 299 14.93 11.44 12.48
N THR A 300 15.10 11.78 13.76
CA THR A 300 15.58 10.84 14.77
C THR A 300 14.59 9.70 14.99
N GLY A 301 15.09 8.46 15.00
CA GLY A 301 14.26 7.27 15.20
C GLY A 301 13.58 6.75 13.93
N ILE A 302 13.76 7.39 12.75
CA ILE A 302 13.31 6.80 11.50
C ILE A 302 14.20 5.60 11.16
N LEU A 303 13.62 4.41 11.19
CA LEU A 303 14.31 3.18 10.81
C LEU A 303 14.54 3.12 9.30
N LYS A 304 15.54 2.38 8.88
CA LYS A 304 15.82 2.14 7.45
C LYS A 304 14.76 1.28 6.78
N HIS A 305 14.06 0.45 7.54
CA HIS A 305 13.00 -0.41 7.06
C HIS A 305 11.87 -0.56 8.08
N TYR A 306 10.64 -0.52 7.58
CA TYR A 306 9.42 -0.84 8.32
C TYR A 306 8.70 -1.97 7.59
N GLY A 307 8.66 -3.14 8.25
CA GLY A 307 7.88 -4.28 7.77
C GLY A 307 6.40 -4.13 8.13
N THR A 308 5.52 -4.31 7.15
CA THR A 308 4.09 -4.54 7.41
C THR A 308 3.83 -6.05 7.37
N GLY A 309 2.89 -6.52 8.19
CA GLY A 309 2.50 -7.92 8.20
C GLY A 309 1.69 -8.29 6.94
N SER A 310 1.54 -9.60 6.75
CA SER A 310 0.61 -10.21 5.80
C SER A 310 -0.38 -11.11 6.54
N ALA A 311 -1.46 -11.53 5.88
CA ALA A 311 -2.42 -12.47 6.42
C ALA A 311 -2.69 -13.60 5.42
N VAL A 312 -2.76 -14.84 5.92
CA VAL A 312 -3.27 -15.96 5.12
C VAL A 312 -4.79 -15.89 5.12
N VAL A 313 -5.35 -15.66 3.94
CA VAL A 313 -6.79 -15.57 3.71
C VAL A 313 -7.27 -16.85 3.07
N THR A 314 -8.29 -17.44 3.65
CA THR A 314 -8.94 -18.67 3.19
C THR A 314 -10.45 -18.45 3.06
N LYS A 315 -11.14 -19.36 2.41
CA LYS A 315 -12.61 -19.32 2.31
C LYS A 315 -13.28 -19.23 3.71
N ALA A 316 -12.66 -19.81 4.74
CA ALA A 316 -13.19 -19.80 6.10
C ALA A 316 -13.11 -18.43 6.79
N ASN A 317 -12.08 -17.62 6.48
CA ASN A 317 -11.83 -16.37 7.19
C ASN A 317 -12.01 -15.09 6.35
N VAL A 318 -12.19 -15.19 5.03
CA VAL A 318 -12.23 -14.05 4.10
C VAL A 318 -13.27 -12.97 4.45
N ASN A 319 -14.35 -13.35 5.14
CA ASN A 319 -15.41 -12.43 5.56
C ASN A 319 -15.21 -11.89 6.99
N SER A 320 -14.17 -12.31 7.71
CA SER A 320 -13.93 -11.85 9.09
C SER A 320 -13.47 -10.40 9.14
N ALA A 321 -13.83 -9.70 10.22
CA ALA A 321 -13.42 -8.30 10.45
C ALA A 321 -11.90 -8.13 10.46
N ALA A 322 -11.16 -9.11 10.99
CA ALA A 322 -9.69 -9.09 11.06
C ALA A 322 -9.03 -9.11 9.67
N ILE A 323 -9.65 -9.78 8.69
CA ILE A 323 -9.14 -9.93 7.32
C ILE A 323 -9.49 -8.74 6.43
N LYS A 324 -10.60 -8.05 6.72
CA LYS A 324 -11.14 -6.97 5.86
C LYS A 324 -10.10 -5.92 5.45
N LYS A 325 -9.18 -5.55 6.36
CA LYS A 325 -8.12 -4.55 6.09
C LYS A 325 -7.06 -5.00 5.09
N TYR A 326 -6.96 -6.32 4.85
CA TYR A 326 -6.01 -6.92 3.90
C TYR A 326 -6.61 -7.12 2.50
N LEU A 327 -7.94 -6.96 2.34
CA LEU A 327 -8.58 -7.07 1.03
C LEU A 327 -8.45 -5.74 0.29
N TYR A 328 -8.04 -5.81 -0.98
CA TYR A 328 -7.79 -4.61 -1.77
C TYR A 328 -9.10 -3.98 -2.24
N THR A 329 -9.19 -2.67 -2.09
CA THR A 329 -10.36 -1.88 -2.48
C THR A 329 -9.89 -0.78 -3.43
N PRO A 330 -9.84 -1.04 -4.76
CA PRO A 330 -9.40 -0.07 -5.76
C PRO A 330 -10.29 1.19 -5.84
#